data_0ee1815a78ce07b990cb05d17de4a519
#
_entry.id   0ee1815a78ce07b990cb05d17de4a519
#
_cell.length_a   1.000
_cell.length_b   1.000
_cell.length_c   1.000
_cell.angle_alpha   90.00
_cell.angle_beta   90.00
_cell.angle_gamma   90.00
#
_symmetry.space_group_name_H-M   'P 1'
#
loop_
_entity.id
_entity.type
_entity.pdbx_description
1 polymer ?
#
loop_
_entity_poly.entity_id
_entity_poly.type
_entity_poly.pdbx_seq_one_letter_code
_entity_poly.pdbx_strand_id
1 'polypeptide(L)'
;MPLLRPDHYLSDVHAIDFDALRRSGIEGLLLDIDNTILPRDTNVIPPELAEWAAGLRERGFKVCLVSNNWHERVYRLAEDLGFDIVAKAVKPLPFAFRAALRRVGLRARQCAVIGDQLFTDILGGKLVGASTILVRPLSESDLPHTLLLRLLERRIMAEREPEA
;
A
#
# COMPACT_ATOMS: atom_id res chain seq x y z
N MET A 1 -6.50 19.37 0.41
CA MET A 1 -5.02 19.42 0.50
C MET A 1 -4.43 18.49 -0.56
N PRO A 2 -3.54 18.96 -1.43
CA PRO A 2 -2.99 18.12 -2.50
C PRO A 2 -2.28 16.86 -1.99
N LEU A 3 -1.61 16.94 -0.83
CA LEU A 3 -0.88 15.81 -0.23
C LEU A 3 -1.78 14.68 0.31
N LEU A 4 -3.04 14.94 0.57
CA LEU A 4 -4.02 13.94 1.01
C LEU A 4 -4.95 13.50 -0.12
N ARG A 5 -4.65 13.90 -1.37
CA ARG A 5 -5.40 13.46 -2.53
C ARG A 5 -4.67 12.31 -3.21
N PRO A 6 -5.19 11.08 -3.16
CA PRO A 6 -4.61 9.96 -3.91
C PRO A 6 -4.71 10.23 -5.42
N ASP A 7 -3.78 9.66 -6.19
CA ASP A 7 -3.86 9.71 -7.66
C ASP A 7 -4.99 8.80 -8.17
N HIS A 8 -5.17 7.64 -7.52
CA HIS A 8 -6.29 6.71 -7.77
C HIS A 8 -6.94 6.29 -6.46
N TYR A 9 -8.26 6.07 -6.52
CA TYR A 9 -9.01 5.49 -5.41
C TYR A 9 -9.82 4.29 -5.92
N LEU A 10 -9.52 3.09 -5.44
CA LEU A 10 -10.04 1.82 -5.93
C LEU A 10 -10.75 1.02 -4.82
N SER A 11 -11.58 0.06 -5.21
CA SER A 11 -12.26 -0.82 -4.26
C SER A 11 -11.30 -1.70 -3.45
N ASP A 12 -10.29 -2.24 -4.12
CA ASP A 12 -9.30 -3.13 -3.55
C ASP A 12 -8.08 -3.26 -4.48
N VAL A 13 -7.07 -4.03 -4.08
CA VAL A 13 -5.85 -4.22 -4.86
C VAL A 13 -6.07 -5.00 -6.16
N HIS A 14 -7.13 -5.79 -6.26
CA HIS A 14 -7.43 -6.54 -7.48
C HIS A 14 -8.04 -5.67 -8.59
N ALA A 15 -8.56 -4.49 -8.23
CA ALA A 15 -9.07 -3.49 -9.18
C ALA A 15 -7.96 -2.68 -9.87
N ILE A 16 -6.69 -2.88 -9.49
CA ILE A 16 -5.57 -2.15 -10.08
C ILE A 16 -5.30 -2.62 -11.51
N ASP A 17 -5.34 -1.69 -12.47
CA ASP A 17 -4.87 -1.93 -13.84
C ASP A 17 -3.33 -1.83 -13.89
N PHE A 18 -2.66 -2.97 -13.70
CA PHE A 18 -1.20 -3.04 -13.73
C PHE A 18 -0.60 -2.71 -15.09
N ASP A 19 -1.33 -2.95 -16.18
CA ASP A 19 -0.86 -2.61 -17.53
C ASP A 19 -0.90 -1.09 -17.74
N ALA A 20 -1.91 -0.40 -17.21
CA ALA A 20 -1.95 1.05 -17.18
C ALA A 20 -0.82 1.64 -16.33
N LEU A 21 -0.54 1.07 -15.15
CA LEU A 21 0.59 1.49 -14.33
C LEU A 21 1.93 1.35 -15.08
N ARG A 22 2.14 0.23 -15.76
CA ARG A 22 3.35 0.01 -16.59
C ARG A 22 3.46 1.04 -17.71
N ARG A 23 2.37 1.32 -18.41
CA ARG A 23 2.36 2.35 -19.48
C ARG A 23 2.67 3.74 -18.94
N SER A 24 2.33 4.04 -17.70
CA SER A 24 2.66 5.31 -17.04
C SER A 24 4.08 5.35 -16.44
N GLY A 25 4.88 4.29 -16.62
CA GLY A 25 6.27 4.22 -16.15
C GLY A 25 6.44 3.71 -14.72
N ILE A 26 5.40 3.13 -14.12
CA ILE A 26 5.49 2.50 -12.80
C ILE A 26 6.05 1.09 -12.94
N GLU A 27 7.13 0.82 -12.24
CA GLU A 27 7.86 -0.45 -12.24
C GLU A 27 7.98 -1.06 -10.84
N GLY A 28 7.72 -0.26 -9.81
CA GLY A 28 7.80 -0.67 -8.41
C GLY A 28 6.51 -0.40 -7.65
N LEU A 29 6.21 -1.27 -6.68
CA LEU A 29 5.06 -1.16 -5.81
C LEU A 29 5.51 -1.19 -4.35
N LEU A 30 5.10 -0.18 -3.59
CA LEU A 30 5.30 -0.09 -2.15
C LEU A 30 3.95 -0.35 -1.48
N LEU A 31 3.77 -1.54 -0.92
CA LEU A 31 2.47 -2.03 -0.47
C LEU A 31 2.36 -1.97 1.06
N ASP A 32 1.31 -1.36 1.57
CA ASP A 32 0.86 -1.61 2.93
C ASP A 32 0.28 -3.02 3.07
N ILE A 33 0.23 -3.54 4.29
CA ILE A 33 -0.23 -4.90 4.60
C ILE A 33 -1.63 -4.87 5.21
N ASP A 34 -1.73 -4.33 6.43
CA ASP A 34 -2.92 -4.43 7.27
C ASP A 34 -4.11 -3.67 6.68
N ASN A 35 -5.18 -4.37 6.39
CA ASN A 35 -6.39 -3.88 5.72
C ASN A 35 -6.20 -3.42 4.26
N THR A 36 -5.00 -3.60 3.69
CA THR A 36 -4.72 -3.33 2.28
C THR A 36 -4.68 -4.61 1.46
N ILE A 37 -3.79 -5.55 1.78
CA ILE A 37 -3.68 -6.86 1.12
C ILE A 37 -4.17 -8.01 2.00
N LEU A 38 -4.18 -7.84 3.31
CA LEU A 38 -4.75 -8.78 4.29
C LEU A 38 -5.57 -8.04 5.35
N PRO A 39 -6.68 -8.61 5.82
CA PRO A 39 -7.33 -8.13 7.03
C PRO A 39 -6.36 -8.16 8.22
N ARG A 40 -6.45 -7.16 9.09
CA ARG A 40 -5.51 -6.98 10.22
C ARG A 40 -5.46 -8.17 11.19
N ASP A 41 -6.55 -8.87 11.34
CA ASP A 41 -6.79 -9.93 12.32
C ASP A 41 -6.57 -11.36 11.75
N THR A 42 -6.12 -11.48 10.51
CA THR A 42 -5.82 -12.79 9.92
C THR A 42 -4.31 -13.03 9.78
N ASN A 43 -3.91 -14.29 10.00
CA ASN A 43 -2.55 -14.77 9.78
C ASN A 43 -2.47 -15.76 8.59
N VAL A 44 -3.58 -16.00 7.94
CA VAL A 44 -3.68 -16.94 6.82
C VAL A 44 -3.62 -16.17 5.51
N ILE A 45 -2.70 -16.57 4.63
CA ILE A 45 -2.61 -16.03 3.27
C ILE A 45 -3.62 -16.81 2.41
N PRO A 46 -4.66 -16.14 1.89
CA PRO A 46 -5.58 -16.81 0.98
C PRO A 46 -4.86 -17.16 -0.32
N PRO A 47 -5.22 -18.27 -1.00
CA PRO A 47 -4.62 -18.66 -2.27
C PRO A 47 -4.64 -17.54 -3.32
N GLU A 48 -5.72 -16.78 -3.37
CA GLU A 48 -5.92 -15.66 -4.30
C GLU A 48 -4.87 -14.56 -4.11
N LEU A 49 -4.46 -14.29 -2.86
CA LEU A 49 -3.39 -13.32 -2.58
C LEU A 49 -2.03 -13.85 -3.04
N ALA A 50 -1.76 -15.13 -2.83
CA ALA A 50 -0.52 -15.76 -3.30
C ALA A 50 -0.41 -15.75 -4.83
N GLU A 51 -1.51 -16.04 -5.53
CA GLU A 51 -1.60 -15.96 -6.99
C GLU A 51 -1.43 -14.53 -7.49
N TRP A 52 -2.09 -13.57 -6.86
CA TRP A 52 -1.96 -12.16 -7.17
C TRP A 52 -0.50 -11.68 -7.02
N ALA A 53 0.16 -12.05 -5.92
CA ALA A 53 1.56 -11.71 -5.68
C ALA A 53 2.50 -12.34 -6.72
N ALA A 54 2.25 -13.60 -7.10
CA ALA A 54 2.98 -14.27 -8.18
C ALA A 54 2.80 -13.53 -9.51
N GLY A 55 1.57 -13.11 -9.82
CA GLY A 55 1.25 -12.32 -11.02
C GLY A 55 1.98 -10.97 -11.09
N LEU A 56 2.22 -10.32 -9.94
CA LEU A 56 3.02 -9.09 -9.90
C LEU A 56 4.48 -9.35 -10.29
N ARG A 57 5.07 -10.43 -9.80
CA ARG A 57 6.44 -10.82 -10.14
C ARG A 57 6.57 -11.21 -11.62
N GLU A 58 5.63 -11.97 -12.14
CA GLU A 58 5.59 -12.37 -13.56
C GLU A 58 5.47 -11.16 -14.50
N ARG A 59 4.75 -10.12 -14.09
CA ARG A 59 4.68 -8.84 -14.79
C ARG A 59 5.95 -7.99 -14.65
N GLY A 60 6.92 -8.43 -13.84
CA GLY A 60 8.19 -7.75 -13.63
C GLY A 60 8.13 -6.56 -12.68
N PHE A 61 7.09 -6.45 -11.84
CA PHE A 61 7.06 -5.44 -10.78
C PHE A 61 8.03 -5.80 -9.66
N LYS A 62 8.77 -4.81 -9.18
CA LYS A 62 9.56 -4.90 -7.96
C LYS A 62 8.69 -4.45 -6.80
N VAL A 63 8.54 -5.30 -5.80
CA VAL A 63 7.60 -5.09 -4.69
C VAL A 63 8.33 -5.03 -3.37
N CYS A 64 7.98 -4.05 -2.54
CA CYS A 64 8.41 -3.96 -1.15
C CYS A 64 7.20 -3.67 -0.27
N LEU A 65 7.00 -4.48 0.75
CA LEU A 65 5.99 -4.22 1.77
C LEU A 65 6.47 -3.13 2.73
N VAL A 66 5.59 -2.21 3.11
CA VAL A 66 5.91 -1.10 4.04
C VAL A 66 4.86 -1.06 5.13
N SER A 67 5.20 -1.57 6.32
CA SER A 67 4.25 -1.75 7.42
C SER A 67 4.69 -1.02 8.69
N ASN A 68 3.73 -0.41 9.40
CA ASN A 68 3.95 0.08 10.75
C ASN A 68 4.04 -1.06 11.78
N ASN A 69 3.58 -2.26 11.41
CA ASN A 69 3.67 -3.45 12.22
C ASN A 69 5.11 -4.02 12.18
N TRP A 70 5.55 -4.63 13.29
CA TRP A 70 6.89 -5.24 13.43
C TRP A 70 6.84 -6.66 13.98
N HIS A 71 5.63 -7.24 14.13
CA HIS A 71 5.48 -8.62 14.61
C HIS A 71 6.01 -9.61 13.56
N GLU A 72 6.43 -10.76 14.01
CA GLU A 72 6.96 -11.84 13.16
C GLU A 72 6.04 -12.20 11.98
N ARG A 73 4.74 -12.03 12.17
CA ARG A 73 3.71 -12.24 11.14
C ARG A 73 4.03 -11.49 9.83
N VAL A 74 4.46 -10.23 9.89
CA VAL A 74 4.69 -9.43 8.67
C VAL A 74 5.95 -9.87 7.93
N TYR A 75 6.96 -10.34 8.64
CA TYR A 75 8.17 -10.90 8.02
C TYR A 75 7.89 -12.23 7.34
N ARG A 76 7.13 -13.11 7.99
CA ARG A 76 6.69 -14.37 7.39
C ARG A 76 5.84 -14.14 6.14
N LEU A 77 4.91 -13.21 6.21
CA LEU A 77 4.10 -12.82 5.05
C LEU A 77 4.97 -12.37 3.88
N ALA A 78 5.95 -11.52 4.13
CA ALA A 78 6.88 -11.05 3.10
C ALA A 78 7.66 -12.22 2.47
N GLU A 79 8.16 -13.13 3.29
CA GLU A 79 8.86 -14.33 2.84
C GLU A 79 7.96 -15.23 2.00
N ASP A 80 6.76 -15.53 2.48
CA ASP A 80 5.79 -16.39 1.78
C ASP A 80 5.33 -15.80 0.45
N LEU A 81 5.18 -14.48 0.36
CA LEU A 81 4.84 -13.79 -0.89
C LEU A 81 6.06 -13.54 -1.80
N GLY A 82 7.27 -13.74 -1.30
CA GLY A 82 8.51 -13.48 -2.03
C GLY A 82 8.78 -11.99 -2.27
N PHE A 83 8.42 -11.13 -1.30
CA PHE A 83 8.60 -9.68 -1.34
C PHE A 83 9.60 -9.22 -0.28
N ASP A 84 10.28 -8.10 -0.58
CA ASP A 84 11.02 -7.34 0.43
C ASP A 84 10.06 -6.67 1.42
N ILE A 85 10.57 -6.31 2.61
CA ILE A 85 9.79 -5.60 3.63
C ILE A 85 10.60 -4.53 4.36
N VAL A 86 9.94 -3.41 4.63
CA VAL A 86 10.32 -2.40 5.62
C VAL A 86 9.25 -2.41 6.71
N ALA A 87 9.53 -3.12 7.81
CA ALA A 87 8.68 -3.16 8.98
C ALA A 87 9.02 -2.02 9.95
N LYS A 88 8.14 -1.76 10.93
CA LYS A 88 8.30 -0.64 11.88
C LYS A 88 8.54 0.70 11.16
N ALA A 89 7.77 0.93 10.11
CA ALA A 89 7.99 2.00 9.15
C ALA A 89 7.75 3.40 9.74
N VAL A 90 6.89 3.53 10.75
CA VAL A 90 6.45 4.81 11.34
C VAL A 90 5.92 5.76 10.25
N LYS A 91 5.05 5.21 9.38
CA LYS A 91 4.38 6.01 8.34
C LYS A 91 3.54 7.14 8.98
N PRO A 92 3.48 8.33 8.42
CA PRO A 92 3.90 8.73 7.07
C PRO A 92 5.33 9.26 6.94
N LEU A 93 6.19 9.06 7.91
CA LEU A 93 7.56 9.58 7.84
C LEU A 93 8.30 9.03 6.62
N PRO A 94 8.99 9.91 5.84
CA PRO A 94 9.50 9.54 4.52
C PRO A 94 10.67 8.56 4.53
N PHE A 95 11.33 8.35 5.67
CA PHE A 95 12.51 7.49 5.73
C PHE A 95 12.19 6.01 5.41
N ALA A 96 11.03 5.51 5.82
CA ALA A 96 10.62 4.13 5.50
C ALA A 96 10.35 3.94 4.01
N PHE A 97 9.66 4.88 3.39
CA PHE A 97 9.42 4.84 1.94
C PHE A 97 10.73 4.98 1.16
N ARG A 98 11.66 5.83 1.61
CA ARG A 98 13.01 5.92 1.02
C ARG A 98 13.80 4.62 1.18
N ALA A 99 13.67 3.93 2.33
CA ALA A 99 14.26 2.61 2.53
C ALA A 99 13.67 1.58 1.56
N ALA A 100 12.36 1.57 1.37
CA ALA A 100 11.69 0.70 0.42
C ALA A 100 12.11 0.98 -1.03
N LEU A 101 12.22 2.25 -1.41
CA LEU A 101 12.72 2.65 -2.73
C LEU A 101 14.16 2.13 -2.99
N ARG A 102 15.03 2.20 -1.98
CA ARG A 102 16.38 1.62 -2.08
C ARG A 102 16.34 0.11 -2.25
N ARG A 103 15.45 -0.60 -1.56
CA ARG A 103 15.31 -2.06 -1.69
C ARG A 103 14.88 -2.47 -3.09
N VAL A 104 13.90 -1.78 -3.66
CA VAL A 104 13.46 -2.08 -5.03
C VAL A 104 14.43 -1.52 -6.09
N GLY A 105 15.35 -0.62 -5.72
CA GLY A 105 16.34 -0.04 -6.63
C GLY A 105 15.72 0.90 -7.68
N LEU A 106 14.64 1.60 -7.34
CA LEU A 106 13.91 2.48 -8.24
C LEU A 106 13.79 3.89 -7.66
N ARG A 107 13.52 4.86 -8.53
CA ARG A 107 13.19 6.24 -8.15
C ARG A 107 11.73 6.32 -7.74
N ALA A 108 11.38 7.27 -6.86
CA ALA A 108 10.01 7.45 -6.39
C ALA A 108 8.99 7.57 -7.52
N ARG A 109 9.29 8.34 -8.58
CA ARG A 109 8.43 8.50 -9.76
C ARG A 109 8.16 7.21 -10.56
N GLN A 110 8.96 6.16 -10.34
CA GLN A 110 8.79 4.84 -10.95
C GLN A 110 8.02 3.89 -10.02
N CYS A 111 7.57 4.36 -8.87
CA CYS A 111 6.88 3.55 -7.88
C CYS A 111 5.50 4.10 -7.56
N ALA A 112 4.58 3.19 -7.22
CA ALA A 112 3.29 3.50 -6.63
C ALA A 112 3.24 3.00 -5.18
N VAL A 113 2.79 3.85 -4.27
CA VAL A 113 2.42 3.47 -2.90
C VAL A 113 0.95 3.08 -2.89
N ILE A 114 0.66 1.90 -2.37
CA ILE A 114 -0.70 1.35 -2.29
C ILE A 114 -1.02 1.08 -0.83
N GLY A 115 -2.10 1.65 -0.34
CA GLY A 115 -2.53 1.49 1.04
C GLY A 115 -3.97 1.94 1.26
N ASP A 116 -4.47 1.71 2.46
CA ASP A 116 -5.86 1.96 2.84
C ASP A 116 -6.05 3.24 3.68
N GLN A 117 -4.95 3.95 4.02
CA GLN A 117 -5.00 5.12 4.89
C GLN A 117 -4.40 6.37 4.22
N LEU A 118 -5.17 7.48 4.25
CA LEU A 118 -4.71 8.78 3.71
C LEU A 118 -3.52 9.34 4.49
N PHE A 119 -3.57 9.29 5.82
CA PHE A 119 -2.58 9.96 6.68
C PHE A 119 -1.27 9.16 6.84
N THR A 120 -1.24 7.91 6.47
CA THR A 120 -0.02 7.09 6.54
C THR A 120 0.53 6.75 5.17
N ASP A 121 -0.27 6.15 4.30
CA ASP A 121 0.17 5.64 3.02
C ASP A 121 0.21 6.73 1.94
N ILE A 122 -0.92 7.41 1.76
CA ILE A 122 -1.02 8.43 0.71
C ILE A 122 -0.12 9.62 1.01
N LEU A 123 -0.20 10.15 2.24
CA LEU A 123 0.67 11.24 2.66
C LEU A 123 2.14 10.85 2.54
N GLY A 124 2.52 9.67 3.04
CA GLY A 124 3.90 9.19 2.97
C GLY A 124 4.42 9.02 1.55
N GLY A 125 3.60 8.45 0.65
CA GLY A 125 3.90 8.34 -0.77
C GLY A 125 4.08 9.68 -1.45
N LYS A 126 3.19 10.64 -1.20
CA LYS A 126 3.29 12.02 -1.72
C LYS A 126 4.54 12.74 -1.23
N LEU A 127 4.91 12.56 0.04
CA LEU A 127 6.11 13.20 0.62
C LEU A 127 7.41 12.72 -0.04
N VAL A 128 7.45 11.51 -0.59
CA VAL A 128 8.62 11.00 -1.33
C VAL A 128 8.51 11.20 -2.84
N GLY A 129 7.37 11.67 -3.36
CA GLY A 129 7.16 11.91 -4.78
C GLY A 129 6.79 10.65 -5.58
N ALA A 130 6.21 9.65 -4.93
CA ALA A 130 5.65 8.46 -5.58
C ALA A 130 4.21 8.70 -6.03
N SER A 131 3.73 7.91 -7.00
CA SER A 131 2.30 7.79 -7.29
C SER A 131 1.60 7.13 -6.12
N THR A 132 0.31 7.41 -5.93
CA THR A 132 -0.43 6.91 -4.77
C THR A 132 -1.78 6.32 -5.16
N ILE A 133 -2.06 5.15 -4.63
CA ILE A 133 -3.32 4.43 -4.84
C ILE A 133 -3.93 4.15 -3.47
N LEU A 134 -5.08 4.74 -3.21
CA LEU A 134 -5.89 4.43 -2.04
C LEU A 134 -6.82 3.27 -2.37
N VAL A 135 -6.90 2.29 -1.48
CA VAL A 135 -7.91 1.21 -1.55
C VAL A 135 -8.83 1.26 -0.35
N ARG A 136 -10.04 0.72 -0.49
CA ARG A 136 -10.91 0.56 0.67
C ARG A 136 -10.31 -0.45 1.65
N PRO A 137 -10.42 -0.22 2.97
CA PRO A 137 -9.96 -1.18 3.96
C PRO A 137 -10.75 -2.49 3.87
N LEU A 138 -10.05 -3.62 4.00
CA LEU A 138 -10.64 -4.97 3.91
C LEU A 138 -11.51 -5.33 5.11
N SER A 139 -11.32 -4.67 6.25
CA SER A 139 -12.13 -4.86 7.46
C SER A 139 -12.36 -3.55 8.19
N GLU A 140 -13.37 -3.50 9.04
CA GLU A 140 -13.62 -2.38 9.95
C GLU A 140 -12.79 -2.45 11.24
N SER A 141 -11.97 -3.49 11.39
CA SER A 141 -11.11 -3.69 12.56
C SER A 141 -9.89 -2.78 12.48
N ASP A 142 -9.91 -1.73 13.28
CA ASP A 142 -8.83 -0.77 13.39
C ASP A 142 -8.43 -0.53 14.86
N LEU A 143 -7.21 -0.04 15.06
CA LEU A 143 -6.75 0.38 16.38
C LEU A 143 -7.47 1.67 16.80
N PRO A 144 -7.70 1.90 18.12
CA PRO A 144 -8.46 3.06 18.59
C PRO A 144 -7.96 4.42 18.09
N HIS A 145 -6.63 4.60 17.97
CA HIS A 145 -6.04 5.83 17.43
C HIS A 145 -6.27 5.96 15.90
N THR A 146 -6.40 4.86 15.19
CA THR A 146 -6.69 4.83 13.76
C THR A 146 -8.15 5.20 13.50
N LEU A 147 -9.08 4.86 14.40
CA LEU A 147 -10.49 5.18 14.25
C LEU A 147 -10.75 6.70 14.15
N LEU A 148 -10.04 7.51 14.94
CA LEU A 148 -10.16 8.96 14.86
C LEU A 148 -9.67 9.49 13.49
N LEU A 149 -8.53 8.97 13.00
CA LEU A 149 -8.01 9.32 11.68
C LEU A 149 -8.99 8.89 10.59
N ARG A 150 -9.62 7.72 10.70
CA ARG A 150 -10.66 7.24 9.78
C ARG A 150 -11.86 8.19 9.67
N LEU A 151 -12.28 8.78 10.79
CA LEU A 151 -13.37 9.79 10.76
C LEU A 151 -12.99 11.02 9.95
N LEU A 152 -11.73 11.47 10.07
CA LEU A 152 -11.20 12.58 9.27
C LEU A 152 -11.06 12.19 7.80
N GLU A 153 -10.56 11.00 7.52
CA GLU A 153 -10.43 10.45 6.17
C GLU A 153 -11.79 10.37 5.46
N ARG A 154 -12.80 9.85 6.14
CA ARG A 154 -14.19 9.80 5.63
C ARG A 154 -14.72 11.18 5.27
N ARG A 155 -14.39 12.22 6.05
CA ARG A 155 -14.76 13.60 5.73
C ARG A 155 -14.03 14.15 4.51
N ILE A 156 -12.73 13.86 4.38
CA ILE A 156 -11.92 14.29 3.23
C ILE A 156 -12.37 13.58 1.95
N MET A 157 -12.82 12.33 2.05
CA MET A 157 -13.25 11.48 0.94
C MET A 157 -14.77 11.47 0.72
N ALA A 158 -15.56 12.22 1.51
CA ALA A 158 -17.02 12.15 1.52
C ALA A 158 -17.71 12.36 0.15
N GLU A 159 -17.03 13.02 -0.78
CA GLU A 159 -17.53 13.28 -2.14
C GLU A 159 -16.88 12.35 -3.20
N ARG A 160 -16.15 11.32 -2.77
CA ARG A 160 -15.42 10.43 -3.68
C ARG A 160 -15.86 9.00 -3.53
N GLU A 161 -16.22 8.42 -4.63
CA GLU A 161 -16.42 6.98 -4.81
C GLU A 161 -15.16 6.37 -5.43
N PRO A 162 -14.85 5.08 -5.16
CA PRO A 162 -13.80 4.36 -5.87
C PRO A 162 -14.05 4.38 -7.38
N GLU A 163 -12.96 4.49 -8.12
CA GLU A 163 -12.98 4.33 -9.57
C GLU A 163 -13.47 2.91 -9.92
N ALA A 164 -14.29 2.80 -10.95
CA ALA A 164 -14.85 1.53 -11.40
C ALA A 164 -13.79 0.68 -12.13
#